data_988e0863063ef644a23884922ebfa0bb
#
_entry.id   988e0863063ef644a23884922ebfa0bb
#
_cell.length_a   1.000
_cell.length_b   1.000
_cell.length_c   1.000
_cell.angle_alpha   90.00
_cell.angle_beta   90.00
_cell.angle_gamma   90.00
#
_symmetry.space_group_name_H-M   'P 1'
#
loop_
_entity.id
_entity.type
_entity.pdbx_description
1 polymer ?
#
loop_
_entity_poly.entity_id
_entity_poly.type
_entity_poly.pdbx_seq_one_letter_code
_entity_poly.pdbx_strand_id
1 'polypeptide(L)'
;RLRNLDTRVDLDALLEPARSVGGDYYDAMKIGDDRLGFAIADVTGKGVPAALYMAMSKALTSAALSRMQVDPAGMSEAINAELLKDNSEAMSVTMLLGILDLKTGEVRLVCAGHEDPIVVDCDGDQRRIKLEGGPPFSIVEFPYPLERLALKPGETLVLVTDGVTEAQNA
;
A
#
# COMPACT_ATOMS: atom_id res chain seq x y z
N ARG A 1 10.66 11.89 3.08
CA ARG A 1 9.67 12.72 3.79
C ARG A 1 8.45 12.86 2.89
N LEU A 2 7.31 12.35 3.33
CA LEU A 2 6.03 12.46 2.58
C LEU A 2 5.32 13.80 2.83
N ARG A 3 5.82 14.63 3.75
CA ARG A 3 5.20 15.90 4.12
C ARG A 3 5.17 16.90 2.97
N ASN A 4 4.04 17.58 2.79
CA ASN A 4 3.80 18.66 1.81
C ASN A 4 3.68 18.20 0.34
N LEU A 5 3.15 17.02 0.07
CA LEU A 5 2.81 16.63 -1.31
C LEU A 5 1.65 17.48 -1.88
N ASP A 6 0.67 17.81 -1.05
CA ASP A 6 -0.44 18.70 -1.39
C ASP A 6 -1.03 19.34 -0.14
N THR A 7 -1.55 20.57 -0.25
CA THR A 7 -2.12 21.30 0.88
C THR A 7 -3.52 20.85 1.30
N ARG A 8 -4.18 20.02 0.49
CA ARG A 8 -5.52 19.46 0.73
C ARG A 8 -5.49 18.17 1.57
N VAL A 9 -4.31 17.59 1.75
CA VAL A 9 -4.13 16.34 2.51
C VAL A 9 -2.91 16.46 3.42
N ASP A 10 -3.08 16.05 4.67
CA ASP A 10 -1.96 15.82 5.57
C ASP A 10 -1.54 14.35 5.48
N LEU A 11 -0.27 14.10 5.30
CA LEU A 11 0.28 12.76 5.12
C LEU A 11 1.48 12.57 6.02
N ASP A 12 1.44 11.56 6.86
CA ASP A 12 2.57 11.12 7.66
C ASP A 12 2.77 9.61 7.57
N ALA A 13 3.97 9.13 7.83
CA ALA A 13 4.31 7.72 7.83
C ALA A 13 5.45 7.43 8.78
N LEU A 14 5.34 6.30 9.45
CA LEU A 14 6.35 5.76 10.36
C LEU A 14 6.76 4.37 9.88
N LEU A 15 8.05 4.10 9.86
CA LEU A 15 8.62 2.79 9.61
C LEU A 15 9.70 2.53 10.68
N GLU A 16 9.45 1.56 11.53
CA GLU A 16 10.39 1.08 12.54
C GLU A 16 10.74 -0.38 12.27
N PRO A 17 11.84 -0.65 11.56
CA PRO A 17 12.24 -2.02 11.26
C PRO A 17 12.62 -2.77 12.54
N ALA A 18 12.12 -4.00 12.72
CA ALA A 18 12.47 -4.86 13.85
C ALA A 18 13.96 -5.29 13.87
N ARG A 19 14.66 -5.15 12.72
CA ARG A 19 16.09 -5.43 12.54
C ARG A 19 16.73 -4.33 11.68
N SER A 20 18.03 -4.48 11.36
CA SER A 20 18.78 -3.53 10.54
C SER A 20 18.19 -3.30 9.14
N VAL A 21 17.42 -4.28 8.61
CA VAL A 21 16.70 -4.19 7.34
C VAL A 21 15.38 -4.95 7.48
N GLY A 22 14.26 -4.33 7.06
CA GLY A 22 12.91 -4.91 7.06
C GLY A 22 12.41 -5.22 5.65
N GLY A 23 11.32 -5.98 5.56
CA GLY A 23 10.54 -6.23 4.33
C GLY A 23 9.53 -5.14 4.06
N ASP A 24 9.13 -4.39 5.07
CA ASP A 24 8.11 -3.36 5.00
C ASP A 24 8.57 -2.14 4.20
N TYR A 25 7.65 -1.55 3.47
CA TYR A 25 7.83 -0.24 2.88
C TYR A 25 6.49 0.49 2.67
N TYR A 26 6.60 1.78 2.51
CA TYR A 26 5.51 2.60 2.01
C TYR A 26 6.00 3.53 0.90
N ASP A 27 5.08 4.00 0.09
CA ASP A 27 5.34 5.01 -0.92
C ASP A 27 4.12 5.92 -1.09
N ALA A 28 4.34 7.18 -1.44
CA ALA A 28 3.28 8.07 -1.85
C ALA A 28 3.81 9.13 -2.80
N MET A 29 3.01 9.44 -3.83
CA MET A 29 3.35 10.49 -4.77
C MET A 29 2.12 11.19 -5.32
N LYS A 30 2.29 12.45 -5.67
CA LYS A 30 1.27 13.22 -6.38
C LYS A 30 1.19 12.78 -7.84
N ILE A 31 -0.03 12.52 -8.32
CA ILE A 31 -0.31 12.11 -9.70
C ILE A 31 -1.14 13.22 -10.36
N GLY A 32 -0.51 14.01 -11.24
CA GLY A 32 -1.13 15.20 -11.78
C GLY A 32 -1.49 16.21 -10.68
N ASP A 33 -2.55 17.01 -10.90
CA ASP A 33 -2.91 18.09 -9.98
C ASP A 33 -3.81 17.65 -8.82
N ASP A 34 -4.61 16.60 -9.01
CA ASP A 34 -5.73 16.30 -8.14
C ASP A 34 -5.73 14.89 -7.55
N ARG A 35 -4.64 14.14 -7.68
CA ARG A 35 -4.58 12.76 -7.18
C ARG A 35 -3.33 12.50 -6.37
N LEU A 36 -3.47 11.64 -5.37
CA LEU A 36 -2.40 11.10 -4.57
C LEU A 36 -2.40 9.58 -4.71
N GLY A 37 -1.33 9.03 -5.29
CA GLY A 37 -1.08 7.60 -5.26
C GLY A 37 -0.35 7.22 -3.97
N PHE A 38 -0.71 6.09 -3.37
CA PHE A 38 -0.06 5.58 -2.17
C PHE A 38 0.00 4.06 -2.18
N ALA A 39 0.98 3.53 -1.47
CA ALA A 39 1.12 2.09 -1.24
C ALA A 39 1.74 1.83 0.14
N ILE A 40 1.32 0.72 0.75
CA ILE A 40 1.97 0.09 1.90
C ILE A 40 2.11 -1.39 1.60
N ALA A 41 3.24 -1.97 1.96
CA ALA A 41 3.53 -3.36 1.64
C ALA A 41 4.48 -3.98 2.66
N ASP A 42 4.36 -5.30 2.80
CA ASP A 42 5.27 -6.13 3.56
C ASP A 42 5.69 -7.34 2.73
N VAL A 43 6.99 -7.60 2.71
CA VAL A 43 7.63 -8.73 2.01
C VAL A 43 7.90 -9.85 2.99
N THR A 44 7.43 -11.04 2.65
CA THR A 44 7.70 -12.23 3.46
C THR A 44 9.19 -12.53 3.57
N GLY A 45 9.61 -13.08 4.71
CA GLY A 45 10.99 -13.48 4.95
C GLY A 45 11.77 -12.43 5.75
N LYS A 46 13.09 -12.65 5.86
CA LYS A 46 13.98 -11.83 6.71
C LYS A 46 15.37 -11.71 6.08
N GLY A 47 16.05 -10.61 6.42
CA GLY A 47 17.44 -10.40 6.02
C GLY A 47 17.61 -9.91 4.58
N VAL A 48 18.76 -10.19 3.99
CA VAL A 48 19.16 -9.63 2.70
C VAL A 48 18.24 -10.02 1.53
N PRO A 49 17.79 -11.28 1.38
CA PRO A 49 16.87 -11.62 0.29
C PRO A 49 15.55 -10.82 0.35
N ALA A 50 14.93 -10.73 1.53
CA ALA A 50 13.70 -9.95 1.70
C ALA A 50 13.92 -8.47 1.41
N ALA A 51 15.05 -7.90 1.81
CA ALA A 51 15.38 -6.50 1.55
C ALA A 51 15.60 -6.21 0.05
N LEU A 52 16.21 -7.13 -0.69
CA LEU A 52 16.37 -6.99 -2.14
C LEU A 52 15.02 -7.10 -2.86
N TYR A 53 14.19 -8.04 -2.43
CA TYR A 53 12.86 -8.23 -2.99
C TYR A 53 11.95 -7.02 -2.68
N MET A 54 12.05 -6.47 -1.47
CA MET A 54 11.39 -5.23 -1.07
C MET A 54 11.81 -4.07 -1.97
N ALA A 55 13.12 -3.90 -2.22
CA ALA A 55 13.62 -2.83 -3.09
C ALA A 55 13.10 -2.97 -4.52
N MET A 56 13.04 -4.18 -5.07
CA MET A 56 12.47 -4.47 -6.38
C MET A 56 10.97 -4.18 -6.42
N SER A 57 10.21 -4.68 -5.46
CA SER A 57 8.78 -4.42 -5.33
C SER A 57 8.48 -2.92 -5.22
N LYS A 58 9.23 -2.20 -4.39
CA LYS A 58 9.10 -0.74 -4.26
C LYS A 58 9.39 -0.02 -5.57
N ALA A 59 10.43 -0.41 -6.29
CA ALA A 59 10.77 0.20 -7.57
C ALA A 59 9.66 0.00 -8.61
N LEU A 60 9.06 -1.20 -8.68
CA LEU A 60 7.93 -1.49 -9.56
C LEU A 60 6.69 -0.67 -9.18
N THR A 61 6.39 -0.57 -7.89
CA THR A 61 5.27 0.24 -7.36
C THR A 61 5.45 1.71 -7.69
N SER A 62 6.62 2.28 -7.42
CA SER A 62 6.93 3.68 -7.74
C SER A 62 6.84 3.94 -9.25
N ALA A 63 7.33 3.02 -10.09
CA ALA A 63 7.23 3.12 -11.53
C ALA A 63 5.78 3.04 -12.03
N ALA A 64 4.93 2.19 -11.44
CA ALA A 64 3.52 2.09 -11.77
C ALA A 64 2.77 3.37 -11.41
N LEU A 65 2.97 3.91 -10.21
CA LEU A 65 2.38 5.17 -9.76
C LEU A 65 2.81 6.36 -10.64
N SER A 66 4.07 6.39 -11.09
CA SER A 66 4.62 7.51 -11.90
C SER A 66 4.08 7.56 -13.33
N ARG A 67 3.54 6.47 -13.87
CA ARG A 67 2.99 6.40 -15.24
C ARG A 67 1.68 7.12 -15.44
N MET A 68 1.19 7.84 -14.44
CA MET A 68 -0.09 8.58 -14.47
C MET A 68 -1.33 7.69 -14.77
N GLN A 69 -1.18 6.38 -14.74
CA GLN A 69 -2.30 5.46 -14.76
C GLN A 69 -3.06 5.60 -13.46
N VAL A 70 -4.37 5.68 -13.57
CA VAL A 70 -5.25 5.92 -12.42
C VAL A 70 -6.13 4.71 -12.14
N ASP A 71 -5.62 3.54 -12.47
CA ASP A 71 -6.27 2.26 -12.27
C ASP A 71 -5.44 1.38 -11.34
N PRO A 72 -5.76 1.34 -10.02
CA PRO A 72 -5.04 0.50 -9.07
C PRO A 72 -5.10 -1.00 -9.42
N ALA A 73 -6.18 -1.49 -10.03
CA ALA A 73 -6.29 -2.90 -10.41
C ALA A 73 -5.28 -3.25 -11.50
N GLY A 74 -5.26 -2.52 -12.61
CA GLY A 74 -4.29 -2.75 -13.68
C GLY A 74 -2.84 -2.54 -13.23
N MET A 75 -2.57 -1.59 -12.32
CA MET A 75 -1.25 -1.44 -11.71
C MET A 75 -0.86 -2.66 -10.88
N SER A 76 -1.77 -3.18 -10.07
CA SER A 76 -1.53 -4.35 -9.21
C SER A 76 -1.27 -5.62 -10.04
N GLU A 77 -2.04 -5.83 -11.10
CA GLU A 77 -1.83 -6.95 -12.03
C GLU A 77 -0.45 -6.87 -12.71
N ALA A 78 -0.06 -5.67 -13.16
CA ALA A 78 1.25 -5.46 -13.79
C ALA A 78 2.42 -5.67 -12.82
N ILE A 79 2.31 -5.17 -11.58
CA ILE A 79 3.32 -5.40 -10.53
C ILE A 79 3.42 -6.88 -10.21
N ASN A 80 2.28 -7.57 -10.01
CA ASN A 80 2.23 -8.99 -9.71
C ASN A 80 2.87 -9.82 -10.83
N ALA A 81 2.56 -9.53 -12.08
CA ALA A 81 3.13 -10.23 -13.24
C ALA A 81 4.66 -10.07 -13.33
N GLU A 82 5.21 -8.91 -12.99
CA GLU A 82 6.67 -8.71 -12.95
C GLU A 82 7.32 -9.47 -11.79
N LEU A 83 6.70 -9.43 -10.61
CA LEU A 83 7.22 -10.13 -9.43
C LEU A 83 7.17 -11.65 -9.56
N LEU A 84 6.24 -12.19 -10.34
CA LEU A 84 6.15 -13.63 -10.61
C LEU A 84 7.30 -14.16 -11.50
N LYS A 85 7.93 -13.31 -12.33
CA LYS A 85 8.93 -13.78 -13.32
C LYS A 85 10.20 -14.34 -12.68
N ASP A 86 10.70 -13.70 -11.62
CA ASP A 86 11.99 -14.01 -11.01
C ASP A 86 11.88 -14.26 -9.50
N ASN A 87 10.95 -15.17 -9.10
CA ASN A 87 10.70 -15.50 -7.70
C ASN A 87 11.27 -16.88 -7.30
N SER A 88 12.56 -17.10 -7.51
CA SER A 88 13.24 -18.36 -7.15
C SER A 88 13.23 -18.64 -5.62
N GLU A 89 13.15 -17.61 -4.81
CA GLU A 89 13.14 -17.69 -3.33
C GLU A 89 11.74 -17.89 -2.74
N ALA A 90 10.70 -18.02 -3.60
CA ALA A 90 9.30 -18.16 -3.16
C ALA A 90 8.86 -17.05 -2.19
N MET A 91 9.30 -15.82 -2.44
CA MET A 91 8.91 -14.64 -1.66
C MET A 91 7.50 -14.19 -2.06
N SER A 92 6.78 -13.59 -1.14
CA SER A 92 5.51 -12.92 -1.44
C SER A 92 5.47 -11.51 -0.87
N VAL A 93 4.59 -10.68 -1.42
CA VAL A 93 4.42 -9.29 -1.00
C VAL A 93 2.95 -9.05 -0.71
N THR A 94 2.62 -8.77 0.54
CA THR A 94 1.32 -8.20 0.85
C THR A 94 1.33 -6.72 0.49
N MET A 95 0.25 -6.21 -0.12
CA MET A 95 0.20 -4.81 -0.52
C MET A 95 -1.20 -4.24 -0.46
N LEU A 96 -1.29 -3.01 -0.02
CA LEU A 96 -2.44 -2.16 -0.25
C LEU A 96 -1.98 -0.99 -1.13
N LEU A 97 -2.53 -0.91 -2.34
CA LEU A 97 -2.22 0.10 -3.35
C LEU A 97 -3.47 0.93 -3.62
N GLY A 98 -3.37 2.25 -3.54
CA GLY A 98 -4.53 3.11 -3.71
C GLY A 98 -4.24 4.44 -4.39
N ILE A 99 -5.33 5.07 -4.85
CA ILE A 99 -5.35 6.42 -5.39
C ILE A 99 -6.49 7.19 -4.72
N LEU A 100 -6.14 8.29 -4.08
CA LEU A 100 -7.06 9.28 -3.53
C LEU A 100 -7.27 10.40 -4.53
N ASP A 101 -8.52 10.69 -4.87
CA ASP A 101 -8.92 11.91 -5.57
C ASP A 101 -9.07 13.05 -4.55
N LEU A 102 -8.24 14.07 -4.68
CA LEU A 102 -8.15 15.19 -3.72
C LEU A 102 -9.30 16.19 -3.84
N LYS A 103 -10.13 16.09 -4.89
CA LYS A 103 -11.33 16.93 -5.04
C LYS A 103 -12.55 16.31 -4.41
N THR A 104 -12.69 15.00 -4.56
CA THR A 104 -13.91 14.28 -4.18
C THR A 104 -13.77 13.51 -2.89
N GLY A 105 -12.54 13.20 -2.45
CA GLY A 105 -12.28 12.29 -1.34
C GLY A 105 -12.48 10.81 -1.71
N GLU A 106 -12.76 10.49 -2.99
CA GLU A 106 -12.86 9.09 -3.43
C GLU A 106 -11.49 8.42 -3.35
N VAL A 107 -11.43 7.30 -2.67
CA VAL A 107 -10.27 6.40 -2.64
C VAL A 107 -10.62 5.15 -3.43
N ARG A 108 -9.81 4.86 -4.43
CA ARG A 108 -9.82 3.59 -5.16
C ARG A 108 -8.59 2.81 -4.74
N LEU A 109 -8.77 1.56 -4.34
CA LEU A 109 -7.68 0.75 -3.79
C LEU A 109 -7.82 -0.72 -4.13
N VAL A 110 -6.70 -1.42 -4.06
CA VAL A 110 -6.57 -2.87 -4.18
C VAL A 110 -5.86 -3.40 -2.95
N CYS A 111 -6.36 -4.52 -2.43
CA CYS A 111 -5.74 -5.26 -1.34
C CYS A 111 -5.20 -6.60 -1.87
N ALA A 112 -3.90 -6.81 -1.78
CA ALA A 112 -3.22 -8.06 -2.10
C ALA A 112 -2.73 -8.72 -0.80
N GLY A 113 -3.64 -9.38 -0.09
CA GLY A 113 -3.34 -10.09 1.16
C GLY A 113 -2.85 -9.22 2.31
N HIS A 114 -3.10 -7.92 2.26
CA HIS A 114 -2.66 -6.96 3.28
C HIS A 114 -3.75 -6.70 4.33
N GLU A 115 -3.38 -6.03 5.44
CA GLU A 115 -4.32 -5.65 6.49
C GLU A 115 -5.40 -4.69 5.96
N ASP A 116 -6.65 -4.89 6.44
CA ASP A 116 -7.76 -4.00 6.13
C ASP A 116 -7.50 -2.57 6.66
N PRO A 117 -7.75 -1.52 5.87
CA PRO A 117 -7.54 -0.16 6.31
C PRO A 117 -8.57 0.28 7.38
N ILE A 118 -8.18 1.26 8.18
CA ILE A 118 -9.02 1.86 9.21
C ILE A 118 -9.28 3.31 8.82
N VAL A 119 -10.52 3.75 8.93
CA VAL A 119 -10.87 5.16 8.84
C VAL A 119 -11.20 5.69 10.23
N VAL A 120 -10.58 6.81 10.58
CA VAL A 120 -10.81 7.53 11.83
C VAL A 120 -11.46 8.87 11.49
N ASP A 121 -12.58 9.19 12.11
CA ASP A 121 -13.27 10.46 11.90
C ASP A 121 -12.77 11.58 12.82
N CYS A 122 -13.35 12.78 12.69
CA CYS A 122 -12.97 13.95 13.48
C CYS A 122 -13.30 13.83 14.99
N ASP A 123 -14.19 12.93 15.37
CA ASP A 123 -14.57 12.65 16.76
C ASP A 123 -13.72 11.54 17.37
N GLY A 124 -12.87 10.90 16.56
CA GLY A 124 -11.99 9.81 16.94
C GLY A 124 -12.64 8.41 16.84
N ASP A 125 -13.85 8.34 16.30
CA ASP A 125 -14.50 7.06 16.05
C ASP A 125 -13.81 6.31 14.90
N GLN A 126 -13.63 5.01 15.10
CA GLN A 126 -12.86 4.15 14.18
C GLN A 126 -13.77 3.16 13.48
N ARG A 127 -13.55 2.97 12.19
CA ARG A 127 -14.20 1.91 11.39
C ARG A 127 -13.19 1.17 10.53
N ARG A 128 -13.07 -0.12 10.69
CA ARG A 128 -12.29 -0.99 9.81
C ARG A 128 -13.06 -1.20 8.51
N ILE A 129 -12.39 -1.01 7.37
CA ILE A 129 -12.98 -1.18 6.04
C ILE A 129 -12.67 -2.58 5.56
N LYS A 130 -13.66 -3.46 5.61
CA LYS A 130 -13.49 -4.82 5.11
C LYS A 130 -13.37 -4.81 3.59
N LEU A 131 -12.25 -5.33 3.07
CA LEU A 131 -11.97 -5.46 1.65
C LEU A 131 -12.15 -6.91 1.20
N GLU A 132 -12.57 -7.11 -0.04
CA GLU A 132 -12.62 -8.44 -0.65
C GLU A 132 -11.20 -8.96 -0.90
N GLY A 133 -10.37 -8.10 -1.50
CA GLY A 133 -8.95 -8.38 -1.70
C GLY A 133 -8.63 -9.58 -2.60
N GLY A 134 -7.34 -9.95 -2.60
CA GLY A 134 -6.80 -11.11 -3.30
C GLY A 134 -5.58 -11.67 -2.57
N PRO A 135 -4.93 -12.71 -3.10
CA PRO A 135 -3.72 -13.27 -2.50
C PRO A 135 -2.57 -12.24 -2.55
N PRO A 136 -1.54 -12.39 -1.70
CA PRO A 136 -0.30 -11.62 -1.83
C PRO A 136 0.28 -11.72 -3.24
N PHE A 137 0.97 -10.67 -3.68
CA PHE A 137 1.69 -10.70 -4.96
C PHE A 137 2.76 -11.78 -4.99
N SER A 138 3.10 -12.22 -6.21
CA SER A 138 4.14 -13.21 -6.47
C SER A 138 3.80 -14.65 -6.06
N ILE A 139 2.53 -14.95 -5.79
CA ILE A 139 2.04 -16.31 -5.55
C ILE A 139 1.37 -16.88 -6.81
N VAL A 140 0.46 -16.12 -7.41
CA VAL A 140 -0.33 -16.54 -8.57
C VAL A 140 -0.80 -15.30 -9.34
N GLU A 141 -1.01 -15.44 -10.66
CA GLU A 141 -1.74 -14.42 -11.41
C GLU A 141 -3.17 -14.32 -10.88
N PHE A 142 -3.61 -13.10 -10.58
CA PHE A 142 -4.91 -12.87 -9.98
C PHE A 142 -5.51 -11.55 -10.46
N PRO A 143 -6.80 -11.50 -10.85
CA PRO A 143 -7.50 -10.26 -11.17
C PRO A 143 -7.94 -9.58 -9.87
N TYR A 144 -7.16 -8.61 -9.40
CA TYR A 144 -7.43 -7.95 -8.13
C TYR A 144 -8.69 -7.07 -8.19
N PRO A 145 -9.65 -7.26 -7.28
CA PRO A 145 -10.85 -6.44 -7.22
C PRO A 145 -10.51 -4.99 -6.87
N LEU A 146 -11.15 -4.06 -7.58
CA LEU A 146 -11.05 -2.63 -7.30
C LEU A 146 -12.10 -2.24 -6.26
N GLU A 147 -11.62 -1.85 -5.10
CA GLU A 147 -12.44 -1.36 -4.01
C GLU A 147 -12.57 0.17 -4.03
N ARG A 148 -13.67 0.66 -3.51
CA ARG A 148 -13.95 2.10 -3.44
C ARG A 148 -14.44 2.48 -2.06
N LEU A 149 -13.89 3.56 -1.53
CA LEU A 149 -14.40 4.21 -0.34
C LEU A 149 -14.35 5.73 -0.53
N ALA A 150 -15.11 6.46 0.27
CA ALA A 150 -15.08 7.92 0.26
C ALA A 150 -14.62 8.41 1.64
N LEU A 151 -13.61 9.26 1.63
CA LEU A 151 -13.17 10.00 2.81
C LEU A 151 -13.86 11.35 2.83
N LYS A 152 -14.43 11.69 3.97
CA LYS A 152 -14.96 13.03 4.23
C LYS A 152 -13.83 13.97 4.69
N PRO A 153 -13.97 15.27 4.52
CA PRO A 153 -13.04 16.22 5.13
C PRO A 153 -12.92 15.99 6.64
N GLY A 154 -11.67 15.89 7.13
CA GLY A 154 -11.36 15.59 8.53
C GLY A 154 -11.27 14.11 8.87
N GLU A 155 -11.66 13.19 7.97
CA GLU A 155 -11.38 11.76 8.17
C GLU A 155 -9.94 11.42 7.82
N THR A 156 -9.37 10.48 8.55
CA THR A 156 -8.01 9.95 8.35
C THR A 156 -8.07 8.49 7.92
N LEU A 157 -7.41 8.16 6.80
CA LEU A 157 -7.18 6.77 6.38
C LEU A 157 -5.88 6.28 7.01
N VAL A 158 -5.98 5.25 7.84
CA VAL A 158 -4.85 4.63 8.53
C VAL A 158 -4.57 3.27 7.90
N LEU A 159 -3.33 3.07 7.49
CA LEU A 159 -2.82 1.82 6.91
C LEU A 159 -1.71 1.29 7.82
N VAL A 160 -1.71 0.00 8.08
CA VAL A 160 -0.75 -0.64 8.97
C VAL A 160 -0.25 -1.96 8.37
N THR A 161 0.98 -2.35 8.69
CA THR A 161 1.49 -3.71 8.46
C THR A 161 1.23 -4.58 9.71
N ASP A 162 1.39 -5.88 9.59
CA ASP A 162 1.20 -6.87 10.67
C ASP A 162 2.11 -6.62 11.89
N GLY A 163 3.26 -5.96 11.70
CA GLY A 163 4.13 -5.52 12.78
C GLY A 163 3.44 -4.66 13.85
N VAL A 164 2.32 -4.00 13.50
CA VAL A 164 1.50 -3.26 14.47
C VAL A 164 0.49 -4.18 15.16
N THR A 165 -0.15 -5.07 14.40
CA THR A 165 -1.22 -5.96 14.91
C THR A 165 -0.67 -7.17 15.67
N GLU A 166 0.55 -7.62 15.35
CA GLU A 166 1.24 -8.73 15.99
C GLU A 166 2.27 -8.31 17.07
N ALA A 167 2.34 -7.01 17.37
CA ALA A 167 3.24 -6.48 18.40
C ALA A 167 3.02 -7.18 19.74
N GLN A 168 4.07 -7.84 20.26
CA GLN A 168 4.05 -8.48 21.58
C GLN A 168 4.77 -7.59 22.59
N ASN A 169 4.19 -7.45 23.79
CA ASN A 169 4.88 -6.82 24.90
C ASN A 169 6.10 -7.69 25.30
N ALA A 170 7.26 -7.04 25.40
CA ALA A 170 8.48 -7.64 25.90
C ALA A 170 8.42 -7.90 27.41
#